data_2a1807223097f449fdf24634e2315bd0
#
_entry.id   2a1807223097f449fdf24634e2315bd0
#
_cell.length_a   1.000
_cell.length_b   1.000
_cell.length_c   1.000
_cell.angle_alpha   90.00
_cell.angle_beta   90.00
_cell.angle_gamma   90.00
#
_symmetry.space_group_name_H-M   'P 1'
#
loop_
_entity.id
_entity.type
_entity.pdbx_description
1 polymer ?
#
loop_
_entity_poly.entity_id
_entity_poly.type
_entity_poly.pdbx_seq_one_letter_code
_entity_poly.pdbx_strand_id
1 'polypeptide(L)'
;YMYVLTGYSDRNGKVKLLSLGHVLREEHTPHGLGNHSVIINDVNVKLCEQAKEFLESIKYKGYFNFDIKYDSRDGKYKFFEINARQGRSNYYVTGAGYNLAEYIVKEYVEGQELKYSMVENKILWIVIPVILALIYINPKKYKKEMLSLILKGKMINPVFNIHDMG
;
A
#
# COMPACT_ATOMS: atom_id res chain seq x y z
N TYR A 1 -3.32 -11.83 -9.34
CA TYR A 1 -2.60 -11.20 -8.23
C TYR A 1 -3.35 -9.95 -7.77
N MET A 2 -3.37 -9.73 -6.47
CA MET A 2 -4.01 -8.56 -5.86
C MET A 2 -2.99 -7.46 -5.60
N TYR A 3 -3.42 -6.22 -5.80
CA TYR A 3 -2.65 -5.02 -5.50
C TYR A 3 -3.53 -4.01 -4.77
N VAL A 4 -2.91 -3.19 -3.97
CA VAL A 4 -3.53 -2.04 -3.31
C VAL A 4 -2.77 -0.78 -3.70
N LEU A 5 -3.48 0.27 -4.12
CA LEU A 5 -2.87 1.56 -4.42
C LEU A 5 -3.46 2.60 -3.46
N THR A 6 -2.61 3.09 -2.59
CA THR A 6 -2.97 4.03 -1.52
C THR A 6 -2.32 5.37 -1.78
N GLY A 7 -3.02 6.44 -1.46
CA GLY A 7 -2.43 7.77 -1.59
C GLY A 7 -3.28 8.90 -1.04
N TYR A 8 -2.87 10.10 -1.44
CA TYR A 8 -3.47 11.35 -1.01
C TYR A 8 -3.56 12.35 -2.17
N SER A 9 -4.72 12.99 -2.31
CA SER A 9 -4.94 14.14 -3.20
C SER A 9 -5.20 15.39 -2.37
N ASP A 10 -4.61 16.50 -2.77
CA ASP A 10 -4.71 17.78 -2.08
C ASP A 10 -6.09 18.44 -2.25
N ARG A 11 -6.30 19.58 -1.56
CA ARG A 11 -7.50 20.41 -1.64
C ARG A 11 -7.83 20.93 -3.05
N ASN A 12 -6.85 20.92 -3.94
CA ASN A 12 -7.00 21.32 -5.34
C ASN A 12 -7.33 20.14 -6.27
N GLY A 13 -7.43 18.93 -5.73
CA GLY A 13 -7.64 17.70 -6.48
C GLY A 13 -6.41 17.22 -7.24
N LYS A 14 -5.22 17.57 -6.76
CA LYS A 14 -3.94 17.09 -7.30
C LYS A 14 -3.40 15.95 -6.44
N VAL A 15 -3.06 14.85 -7.07
CA VAL A 15 -2.44 13.70 -6.38
C VAL A 15 -1.06 14.10 -5.88
N LYS A 16 -0.80 13.87 -4.60
CA LYS A 16 0.46 14.22 -3.92
C LYS A 16 1.23 13.01 -3.42
N LEU A 17 0.55 11.88 -3.21
CA LEU A 17 1.21 10.64 -2.81
C LEU A 17 0.55 9.47 -3.52
N LEU A 18 1.39 8.56 -4.03
CA LEU A 18 1.00 7.24 -4.52
C LEU A 18 1.93 6.17 -3.97
N SER A 19 1.35 5.11 -3.45
CA SER A 19 2.06 3.92 -2.97
C SER A 19 1.34 2.67 -3.48
N LEU A 20 2.01 1.89 -4.30
CA LEU A 20 1.51 0.61 -4.77
C LEU A 20 2.02 -0.51 -3.87
N GLY A 21 1.13 -1.37 -3.42
CA GLY A 21 1.45 -2.58 -2.68
C GLY A 21 1.00 -3.82 -3.43
N HIS A 22 1.90 -4.79 -3.60
CA HIS A 22 1.57 -6.12 -4.09
C HIS A 22 1.14 -6.97 -2.90
N VAL A 23 -0.10 -7.41 -2.90
CA VAL A 23 -0.68 -8.26 -1.86
C VAL A 23 -0.26 -9.71 -2.12
N LEU A 24 0.62 -10.22 -1.28
CA LEU A 24 1.11 -11.60 -1.38
C LEU A 24 0.20 -12.61 -0.68
N ARG A 25 -0.55 -12.14 0.32
CA ARG A 25 -1.49 -12.95 1.06
C ARG A 25 -2.64 -12.12 1.58
N GLU A 26 -3.85 -12.63 1.39
CA GLU A 26 -5.09 -12.13 2.01
C GLU A 26 -5.47 -13.03 3.18
N GLU A 27 -6.30 -12.50 4.07
CA GLU A 27 -6.90 -13.27 5.16
C GLU A 27 -8.03 -14.14 4.60
N HIS A 28 -8.04 -15.40 5.01
CA HIS A 28 -9.05 -16.38 4.54
C HIS A 28 -10.03 -16.82 5.63
N THR A 29 -10.06 -16.09 6.76
CA THR A 29 -11.08 -16.33 7.79
C THR A 29 -12.41 -15.75 7.34
N PRO A 30 -13.56 -16.30 7.78
CA PRO A 30 -14.88 -15.80 7.37
C PRO A 30 -15.10 -14.30 7.67
N HIS A 31 -14.49 -13.81 8.76
CA HIS A 31 -14.60 -12.40 9.18
C HIS A 31 -13.48 -11.51 8.62
N GLY A 32 -12.48 -12.09 7.99
CA GLY A 32 -11.28 -11.41 7.50
C GLY A 32 -11.17 -11.37 5.97
N LEU A 33 -12.12 -11.90 5.24
CA LEU A 33 -12.10 -11.90 3.77
C LEU A 33 -11.91 -10.49 3.23
N GLY A 34 -10.95 -10.33 2.30
CA GLY A 34 -10.58 -9.05 1.71
C GLY A 34 -9.58 -8.24 2.52
N ASN A 35 -9.21 -8.67 3.75
CA ASN A 35 -8.10 -8.04 4.47
C ASN A 35 -6.76 -8.57 3.97
N HIS A 36 -5.79 -7.68 3.90
CA HIS A 36 -4.44 -8.06 3.52
C HIS A 36 -3.65 -8.54 4.76
N SER A 37 -2.85 -9.58 4.58
CA SER A 37 -1.99 -10.13 5.64
C SER A 37 -0.50 -9.94 5.35
N VAL A 38 -0.12 -9.88 4.06
CA VAL A 38 1.26 -9.66 3.64
C VAL A 38 1.28 -8.78 2.40
N ILE A 39 2.01 -7.66 2.45
CA ILE A 39 2.19 -6.73 1.35
C ILE A 39 3.69 -6.45 1.17
N ILE A 40 4.14 -6.37 -0.08
CA ILE A 40 5.43 -5.77 -0.45
C ILE A 40 5.14 -4.56 -1.34
N ASN A 41 5.76 -3.41 -1.05
CA ASN A 41 5.69 -2.27 -1.96
C ASN A 41 6.23 -2.64 -3.33
N ASP A 42 5.55 -2.16 -4.35
CA ASP A 42 5.89 -2.38 -5.75
C ASP A 42 5.90 -1.05 -6.50
N VAL A 43 6.51 -1.03 -7.67
CA VAL A 43 6.57 0.15 -8.55
C VAL A 43 6.03 -0.24 -9.92
N ASN A 44 4.92 0.38 -10.30
CA ASN A 44 4.38 0.30 -11.64
C ASN A 44 3.93 1.70 -12.06
N VAL A 45 4.84 2.41 -12.72
CA VAL A 45 4.64 3.81 -13.11
C VAL A 45 3.37 3.98 -13.95
N LYS A 46 3.16 3.11 -14.93
CA LYS A 46 1.99 3.19 -15.81
C LYS A 46 0.67 3.05 -15.03
N LEU A 47 0.61 2.11 -14.10
CA LEU A 47 -0.57 1.89 -13.26
C LEU A 47 -0.82 3.09 -12.33
N CYS A 48 0.24 3.62 -11.74
CA CYS A 48 0.17 4.79 -10.87
C CYS A 48 -0.30 6.04 -11.64
N GLU A 49 0.23 6.29 -12.85
CA GLU A 49 -0.21 7.41 -13.67
C GLU A 49 -1.67 7.28 -14.13
N GLN A 50 -2.15 6.09 -14.48
CA GLN A 50 -3.56 5.86 -14.77
C GLN A 50 -4.46 6.23 -13.60
N ALA A 51 -4.10 5.83 -12.39
CA ALA A 51 -4.86 6.18 -11.18
C ALA A 51 -4.83 7.69 -10.91
N LYS A 52 -3.67 8.31 -11.09
CA LYS A 52 -3.48 9.76 -10.92
C LYS A 52 -4.33 10.55 -11.90
N GLU A 53 -4.26 10.23 -13.18
CA GLU A 53 -5.07 10.86 -14.23
C GLU A 53 -6.57 10.75 -13.92
N PHE A 54 -7.04 9.57 -13.52
CA PHE A 54 -8.43 9.36 -13.14
C PHE A 54 -8.81 10.25 -11.95
N LEU A 55 -8.06 10.23 -10.84
CA LEU A 55 -8.36 11.01 -9.65
C LEU A 55 -8.34 12.52 -9.92
N GLU A 56 -7.37 13.00 -10.69
CA GLU A 56 -7.26 14.41 -11.05
C GLU A 56 -8.37 14.85 -12.00
N SER A 57 -8.83 13.98 -12.91
CA SER A 57 -9.94 14.27 -13.83
C SER A 57 -11.27 14.55 -13.10
N ILE A 58 -11.51 13.84 -11.99
CA ILE A 58 -12.68 14.01 -11.14
C ILE A 58 -12.43 14.99 -9.98
N LYS A 59 -11.23 15.60 -9.91
CA LYS A 59 -10.82 16.52 -8.82
C LYS A 59 -11.02 15.90 -7.44
N TYR A 60 -10.66 14.63 -7.31
CA TYR A 60 -10.75 13.90 -6.04
C TYR A 60 -9.89 14.55 -4.96
N LYS A 61 -10.38 14.59 -3.70
CA LYS A 61 -9.68 15.20 -2.57
C LYS A 61 -9.61 14.25 -1.38
N GLY A 62 -8.47 14.25 -0.69
CA GLY A 62 -8.25 13.45 0.51
C GLY A 62 -7.62 12.09 0.24
N TYR A 63 -7.76 11.18 1.20
CA TYR A 63 -7.22 9.83 1.09
C TYR A 63 -8.01 8.97 0.14
N PHE A 64 -7.29 8.09 -0.55
CA PHE A 64 -7.90 7.05 -1.36
C PHE A 64 -7.15 5.74 -1.21
N ASN A 65 -7.89 4.66 -1.46
CA ASN A 65 -7.35 3.31 -1.50
C ASN A 65 -8.07 2.55 -2.62
N PHE A 66 -7.33 2.15 -3.65
CA PHE A 66 -7.85 1.31 -4.70
C PHE A 66 -7.50 -0.15 -4.43
N ASP A 67 -8.46 -1.02 -4.66
CA ASP A 67 -8.23 -2.44 -4.82
C ASP A 67 -8.13 -2.78 -6.29
N ILE A 68 -7.03 -3.46 -6.67
CA ILE A 68 -6.63 -3.70 -8.06
C ILE A 68 -6.28 -5.17 -8.23
N LYS A 69 -6.77 -5.76 -9.30
CA LYS A 69 -6.47 -7.14 -9.66
C LYS A 69 -5.71 -7.21 -10.98
N TYR A 70 -4.56 -7.88 -10.96
CA TYR A 70 -3.89 -8.26 -12.20
C TYR A 70 -4.52 -9.53 -12.75
N ASP A 71 -5.07 -9.44 -13.96
CA ASP A 71 -5.63 -10.56 -14.69
C ASP A 71 -4.58 -11.15 -15.64
N SER A 72 -4.07 -12.33 -15.32
CA SER A 72 -3.05 -13.01 -16.11
C SER A 72 -3.54 -13.50 -17.48
N ARG A 73 -4.85 -13.52 -17.71
CA ARG A 73 -5.44 -13.96 -18.98
C ARG A 73 -5.27 -12.92 -20.08
N ASP A 74 -5.35 -11.64 -19.71
CA ASP A 74 -5.22 -10.50 -20.65
C ASP A 74 -4.04 -9.57 -20.34
N GLY A 75 -3.30 -9.86 -19.27
CA GLY A 75 -2.14 -9.09 -18.85
C GLY A 75 -2.48 -7.70 -18.33
N LYS A 76 -3.73 -7.45 -17.92
CA LYS A 76 -4.20 -6.12 -17.52
C LYS A 76 -4.43 -6.01 -16.02
N TYR A 77 -4.22 -4.79 -15.50
CA TYR A 77 -4.65 -4.40 -14.16
C TYR A 77 -6.07 -3.86 -14.23
N LYS A 78 -6.94 -4.35 -13.34
CA LYS A 78 -8.34 -3.98 -13.25
C LYS A 78 -8.61 -3.36 -11.90
N PHE A 79 -8.96 -2.08 -11.90
CA PHE A 79 -9.45 -1.39 -10.71
C PHE A 79 -10.91 -1.82 -10.48
N PHE A 80 -11.23 -2.32 -9.31
CA PHE A 80 -12.58 -2.80 -9.02
C PHE A 80 -13.23 -2.15 -7.80
N GLU A 81 -12.45 -1.50 -6.96
CA GLU A 81 -12.96 -0.77 -5.80
C GLU A 81 -12.10 0.46 -5.52
N ILE A 82 -12.76 1.56 -5.16
CA ILE A 82 -12.13 2.74 -4.58
C ILE A 82 -12.76 3.05 -3.23
N ASN A 83 -11.95 3.09 -2.19
CA ASN A 83 -12.32 3.50 -0.86
C ASN A 83 -11.88 4.94 -0.62
N ALA A 84 -12.84 5.83 -0.34
CA ALA A 84 -12.60 7.25 -0.04
C ALA A 84 -12.11 7.45 1.41
N ARG A 85 -11.18 6.65 1.85
CA ARG A 85 -10.62 6.61 3.20
C ARG A 85 -9.26 5.90 3.20
N GLN A 86 -8.56 5.97 4.32
CA GLN A 86 -7.42 5.11 4.56
C GLN A 86 -7.87 3.64 4.65
N GLY A 87 -7.12 2.76 4.00
CA GLY A 87 -7.31 1.32 4.10
C GLY A 87 -6.74 0.76 5.41
N ARG A 88 -7.18 -0.43 5.79
CA ARG A 88 -6.69 -1.12 7.01
C ARG A 88 -5.18 -1.40 6.97
N SER A 89 -4.64 -1.64 5.79
CA SER A 89 -3.22 -1.97 5.59
C SER A 89 -2.30 -0.76 5.36
N ASN A 90 -2.82 0.48 5.41
CA ASN A 90 -2.09 1.69 5.00
C ASN A 90 -0.76 1.94 5.73
N TYR A 91 -0.54 1.28 6.86
CA TYR A 91 0.73 1.39 7.58
C TYR A 91 1.95 0.93 6.76
N TYR A 92 1.75 0.16 5.67
CA TYR A 92 2.83 -0.16 4.75
C TYR A 92 3.43 1.08 4.07
N VAL A 93 2.62 2.13 3.86
CA VAL A 93 3.07 3.43 3.33
C VAL A 93 3.97 4.14 4.33
N THR A 94 3.56 4.14 5.61
CA THR A 94 4.37 4.70 6.72
C THR A 94 5.69 3.96 6.86
N GLY A 95 5.67 2.63 6.80
CA GLY A 95 6.89 1.82 6.83
C GLY A 95 7.85 2.10 5.68
N ALA A 96 7.34 2.52 4.53
CA ALA A 96 8.15 2.94 3.39
C ALA A 96 8.69 4.39 3.53
N GLY A 97 8.38 5.09 4.63
CA GLY A 97 8.89 6.44 4.93
C GLY A 97 7.91 7.58 4.63
N TYR A 98 6.64 7.27 4.37
CA TYR A 98 5.63 8.28 4.04
C TYR A 98 4.44 8.20 4.99
N ASN A 99 4.39 9.05 5.99
CA ASN A 99 3.28 9.11 6.93
C ASN A 99 2.08 9.83 6.30
N LEU A 100 1.02 9.08 6.00
CA LEU A 100 -0.20 9.65 5.40
C LEU A 100 -0.83 10.75 6.24
N ALA A 101 -0.81 10.64 7.57
CA ALA A 101 -1.39 11.66 8.45
C ALA A 101 -0.67 13.02 8.32
N GLU A 102 0.62 13.03 8.04
CA GLU A 102 1.38 14.27 7.84
C GLU A 102 0.89 15.07 6.64
N TYR A 103 0.35 14.44 5.61
CA TYR A 103 -0.15 15.15 4.43
C TYR A 103 -1.32 16.08 4.77
N ILE A 104 -2.26 15.62 5.60
CA ILE A 104 -3.37 16.47 6.08
C ILE A 104 -2.84 17.57 7.00
N VAL A 105 -1.96 17.24 7.94
CA VAL A 105 -1.40 18.24 8.87
C VAL A 105 -0.65 19.32 8.10
N LYS A 106 0.28 18.94 7.23
CA LYS A 106 1.05 19.87 6.41
C LYS A 106 0.16 20.77 5.56
N GLU A 107 -0.90 20.22 4.95
CA GLU A 107 -1.77 21.00 4.09
C GLU A 107 -2.75 21.89 4.85
N TYR A 108 -3.51 21.31 5.82
CA TYR A 108 -4.64 22.01 6.43
C TYR A 108 -4.28 22.76 7.72
N VAL A 109 -3.24 22.33 8.44
CA VAL A 109 -2.82 22.96 9.69
C VAL A 109 -1.65 23.91 9.44
N GLU A 110 -0.65 23.46 8.69
CA GLU A 110 0.58 24.23 8.46
C GLU A 110 0.51 25.08 7.18
N GLY A 111 -0.48 24.86 6.31
CA GLY A 111 -0.67 25.61 5.06
C GLY A 111 0.44 25.37 4.03
N GLN A 112 1.18 24.26 4.14
CA GLN A 112 2.28 23.93 3.26
C GLN A 112 1.80 23.42 1.90
N GLU A 113 2.51 23.77 0.84
CA GLU A 113 2.33 23.16 -0.46
C GLU A 113 3.00 21.78 -0.50
N LEU A 114 2.20 20.76 -0.81
CA LEU A 114 2.68 19.38 -0.89
C LEU A 114 3.35 19.11 -2.23
N LYS A 115 4.51 18.45 -2.19
CA LYS A 115 5.17 17.92 -3.39
C LYS A 115 4.62 16.54 -3.73
N TYR A 116 4.56 16.23 -5.03
CA TYR A 116 4.21 14.89 -5.49
C TYR A 116 5.32 13.90 -5.15
N SER A 117 4.92 12.72 -4.67
CA SER A 117 5.81 11.60 -4.39
C SER A 117 5.17 10.29 -4.81
N MET A 118 5.94 9.44 -5.46
CA MET A 118 5.61 8.03 -5.67
C MET A 118 6.55 7.20 -4.81
N VAL A 119 5.98 6.28 -4.03
CA VAL A 119 6.77 5.46 -3.09
C VAL A 119 7.53 4.39 -3.87
N GLU A 120 8.85 4.44 -3.81
CA GLU A 120 9.77 3.48 -4.46
C GLU A 120 10.48 2.57 -3.46
N ASN A 121 10.45 2.94 -2.16
CA ASN A 121 11.09 2.17 -1.10
C ASN A 121 10.39 0.84 -0.91
N LYS A 122 11.10 -0.26 -1.11
CA LYS A 122 10.57 -1.59 -0.84
C LYS A 122 10.64 -1.92 0.64
N ILE A 123 9.48 -2.27 1.21
CA ILE A 123 9.34 -2.84 2.56
C ILE A 123 8.40 -4.05 2.51
N LEU A 124 8.54 -4.90 3.50
CA LEU A 124 7.59 -5.97 3.80
C LEU A 124 6.69 -5.52 4.96
N TRP A 125 5.40 -5.39 4.70
CA TRP A 125 4.38 -5.24 5.72
C TRP A 125 3.72 -6.61 5.98
N ILE A 126 3.63 -7.02 7.23
CA ILE A 126 3.13 -8.34 7.60
C ILE A 126 2.41 -8.29 8.96
N VAL A 127 1.24 -8.94 9.06
CA VAL A 127 0.44 -9.04 10.31
C VAL A 127 0.28 -10.47 10.82
N ILE A 128 0.86 -11.43 10.12
CA ILE A 128 0.88 -12.85 10.51
C ILE A 128 2.32 -13.28 10.84
N PRO A 129 2.51 -14.39 11.58
CA PRO A 129 3.84 -14.94 11.81
C PRO A 129 4.59 -15.21 10.49
N VAL A 130 5.85 -14.78 10.41
CA VAL A 130 6.69 -14.91 9.22
C VAL A 130 6.75 -16.36 8.71
N ILE A 131 6.79 -17.34 9.62
CA ILE A 131 6.84 -18.76 9.26
C ILE A 131 5.59 -19.17 8.47
N LEU A 132 4.41 -18.70 8.86
CA LEU A 132 3.17 -18.98 8.13
C LEU A 132 3.18 -18.32 6.74
N ALA A 133 3.65 -17.09 6.65
CA ALA A 133 3.81 -16.43 5.36
C ALA A 133 4.75 -17.22 4.44
N LEU A 134 5.88 -17.70 4.93
CA LEU A 134 6.83 -18.50 4.17
C LEU A 134 6.27 -19.86 3.73
N ILE A 135 5.36 -20.45 4.49
CA ILE A 135 4.68 -21.71 4.11
C ILE A 135 3.70 -21.46 2.97
N TYR A 136 2.82 -20.47 3.12
CA TYR A 136 1.64 -20.29 2.25
C TYR A 136 1.84 -19.39 1.05
N ILE A 137 2.87 -18.55 0.97
CA ILE A 137 3.10 -17.68 -0.17
C ILE A 137 3.72 -18.44 -1.34
N ASN A 138 3.12 -18.31 -2.52
CA ASN A 138 3.63 -18.79 -3.81
C ASN A 138 3.53 -17.66 -4.84
N PRO A 139 4.39 -17.61 -5.87
CA PRO A 139 5.52 -18.50 -6.15
C PRO A 139 6.76 -18.26 -5.27
N LYS A 140 7.71 -19.19 -5.30
CA LYS A 140 8.95 -19.18 -4.51
C LYS A 140 9.77 -17.87 -4.60
N LYS A 141 9.65 -17.13 -5.73
CA LYS A 141 10.34 -15.84 -5.90
C LYS A 141 9.97 -14.82 -4.80
N TYR A 142 8.71 -14.79 -4.38
CA TYR A 142 8.26 -13.87 -3.33
C TYR A 142 8.77 -14.27 -1.94
N LYS A 143 8.94 -15.57 -1.68
CA LYS A 143 9.59 -16.04 -0.44
C LYS A 143 11.03 -15.54 -0.34
N LYS A 144 11.79 -15.59 -1.46
CA LYS A 144 13.16 -15.07 -1.51
C LYS A 144 13.18 -13.54 -1.31
N GLU A 145 12.26 -12.83 -1.93
CA GLU A 145 12.14 -11.37 -1.77
C GLU A 145 11.81 -11.00 -0.31
N MET A 146 10.84 -11.66 0.31
CA MET A 146 10.51 -11.48 1.73
C MET A 146 11.73 -11.72 2.64
N LEU A 147 12.42 -12.84 2.46
CA LEU A 147 13.61 -13.13 3.26
C LEU A 147 14.70 -12.07 3.09
N SER A 148 14.90 -11.59 1.86
CA SER A 148 15.87 -10.51 1.59
C SER A 148 15.47 -9.22 2.31
N LEU A 149 14.17 -8.86 2.35
CA LEU A 149 13.69 -7.66 3.04
C LEU A 149 13.84 -7.82 4.57
N ILE A 150 13.54 -8.99 5.11
CA ILE A 150 13.72 -9.30 6.54
C ILE A 150 15.18 -9.14 6.95
N LEU A 151 16.10 -9.76 6.20
CA LEU A 151 17.54 -9.68 6.48
C LEU A 151 18.10 -8.26 6.38
N LYS A 152 17.47 -7.39 5.56
CA LYS A 152 17.85 -5.97 5.44
C LYS A 152 17.17 -5.07 6.48
N GLY A 153 16.42 -5.62 7.44
CA GLY A 153 15.65 -4.83 8.41
C GLY A 153 14.51 -4.01 7.80
N LYS A 154 14.04 -4.41 6.60
CA LYS A 154 12.97 -3.73 5.85
C LYS A 154 11.64 -4.46 6.02
N MET A 155 11.32 -4.85 7.24
CA MET A 155 10.05 -5.47 7.61
C MET A 155 9.37 -4.64 8.71
N ILE A 156 8.07 -4.44 8.58
CA ILE A 156 7.24 -3.85 9.64
C ILE A 156 6.09 -4.78 9.98
N ASN A 157 5.78 -4.83 11.26
CA ASN A 157 4.61 -5.51 11.78
C ASN A 157 3.82 -4.53 12.67
N PRO A 158 2.62 -4.10 12.28
CA PRO A 158 1.84 -3.15 13.06
C PRO A 158 1.17 -3.77 14.29
N VAL A 159 1.18 -5.09 14.40
CA VAL A 159 0.54 -5.82 15.53
C VAL A 159 1.55 -6.12 16.63
N PHE A 160 2.81 -6.40 16.25
CA PHE A 160 3.88 -6.73 17.17
C PHE A 160 5.01 -5.71 17.04
N ASN A 161 4.91 -4.64 17.80
CA ASN A 161 5.99 -3.66 17.92
C ASN A 161 6.65 -3.84 19.30
N ILE A 162 7.92 -4.23 19.31
CA ILE A 162 8.69 -4.43 20.57
C ILE A 162 8.77 -3.15 21.40
N HIS A 163 8.67 -1.98 20.76
CA HIS A 163 8.69 -0.68 21.44
C HIS A 163 7.38 -0.30 22.11
N ASP A 164 6.28 -1.02 21.82
CA ASP A 164 4.96 -0.77 22.43
C ASP A 164 4.66 -1.72 23.60
N MET A 165 5.61 -2.58 23.94
CA MET A 165 5.56 -3.42 25.15
C MET A 165 6.16 -2.65 26.32
N GLY A 166 5.46 -1.58 26.73
CA GLY A 166 5.77 -0.82 27.94
C GLY A 166 5.20 -1.45 29.18
#